data_54d0510c2516810804316dd83e4b5dd9
#
_entry.id   54d0510c2516810804316dd83e4b5dd9
#
_cell.length_a   1.000
_cell.length_b   1.000
_cell.length_c   1.000
_cell.angle_alpha   90.00
_cell.angle_beta   90.00
_cell.angle_gamma   90.00
#
_symmetry.space_group_name_H-M   'P 1'
#
loop_
_entity.id
_entity.type
_entity.pdbx_description
1 polymer ?
#
loop_
_entity_poly.entity_id
_entity_poly.type
_entity_poly.pdbx_seq_one_letter_code
_entity_poly.pdbx_strand_id
1 'polypeptide(L)'
;MTDHTFIPGKDAALEDSIERFQTKLQALGFDIEEASWLNPVPNVWSVHIRDKECALCFTNGKGASKKAALASALGEYFERLSTNYFFADFYLGEQVANGDFVHYPNEKWFPIEGDQLPTGLLDSFTRKFYNPDGEVTADMLVDLQSGNEERGIVALPFERQSDHQTVYIPMNIVGNLYVSNGMSAGNTRTEARTQGLSEVFERHVKNKIIAEAISLPQIPGEVIARYPGIKASIDALEAEGFPIYSFDASLGGRYPVICVVLLNPSNGTCFASFGAHPRFEVAFERTVTELLQGRSLKDLDVFVPPSFDNEQVADHHNLETHFIDSSGLISWDLFKEESDFEFADWDFRG
;
A
#
# COMPACT_ATOMS: atom_id res chain seq x y z
N MET A 1 -0.35 36.51 3.60
CA MET A 1 -1.18 35.37 4.03
C MET A 1 -0.64 34.17 3.25
N THR A 2 -0.14 33.19 3.93
CA THR A 2 0.23 31.92 3.27
C THR A 2 -1.07 31.25 2.83
N ASP A 3 -1.22 31.03 1.52
CA ASP A 3 -2.40 30.34 0.99
C ASP A 3 -2.36 28.89 1.50
N HIS A 4 -3.29 28.54 2.36
CA HIS A 4 -3.46 27.17 2.86
C HIS A 4 -4.21 26.35 1.82
N THR A 5 -3.59 25.26 1.37
CA THR A 5 -4.15 24.36 0.35
C THR A 5 -4.81 23.16 1.04
N PHE A 6 -6.13 23.12 1.03
CA PHE A 6 -6.90 21.96 1.49
C PHE A 6 -7.27 21.08 0.32
N ILE A 7 -7.03 19.77 0.46
CA ILE A 7 -7.43 18.77 -0.51
C ILE A 7 -8.45 17.80 0.09
N PRO A 8 -9.35 17.25 -0.73
CA PRO A 8 -10.34 16.28 -0.25
C PRO A 8 -9.71 15.09 0.47
N GLY A 9 -10.32 14.66 1.58
CA GLY A 9 -9.86 13.51 2.34
C GLY A 9 -8.69 13.77 3.29
N LYS A 10 -8.27 15.04 3.46
CA LYS A 10 -7.24 15.45 4.43
C LYS A 10 -7.79 16.38 5.50
N ASP A 11 -7.31 16.19 6.73
CA ASP A 11 -7.76 16.92 7.93
C ASP A 11 -6.94 18.19 8.22
N ALA A 12 -5.90 18.48 7.43
CA ALA A 12 -5.09 19.68 7.53
C ALA A 12 -4.67 20.18 6.14
N ALA A 13 -4.28 21.45 6.05
CA ALA A 13 -3.69 22.01 4.85
C ALA A 13 -2.35 21.32 4.54
N LEU A 14 -2.00 21.26 3.26
CA LEU A 14 -0.74 20.63 2.81
C LEU A 14 0.48 21.30 3.43
N GLU A 15 0.49 22.63 3.50
CA GLU A 15 1.57 23.43 4.06
C GLU A 15 1.78 23.11 5.55
N ASP A 16 0.70 23.05 6.33
CA ASP A 16 0.76 22.72 7.76
C ASP A 16 1.24 21.30 8.00
N SER A 17 0.83 20.37 7.12
CA SER A 17 1.25 18.96 7.18
C SER A 17 2.75 18.83 6.88
N ILE A 18 3.23 19.47 5.80
CA ILE A 18 4.64 19.45 5.40
C ILE A 18 5.52 20.04 6.50
N GLU A 19 5.19 21.24 6.99
CA GLU A 19 5.96 21.90 8.06
C GLU A 19 6.03 21.05 9.32
N ARG A 20 4.89 20.49 9.73
CA ARG A 20 4.81 19.63 10.92
C ARG A 20 5.64 18.37 10.77
N PHE A 21 5.57 17.70 9.63
CA PHE A 21 6.34 16.48 9.38
C PHE A 21 7.83 16.76 9.33
N GLN A 22 8.26 17.77 8.59
CA GLN A 22 9.67 18.15 8.50
C GLN A 22 10.25 18.55 9.87
N THR A 23 9.53 19.37 10.62
CA THR A 23 9.95 19.77 11.97
C THR A 23 10.11 18.58 12.91
N LYS A 24 9.17 17.63 12.87
CA LYS A 24 9.25 16.42 13.70
C LYS A 24 10.39 15.49 13.28
N LEU A 25 10.61 15.28 11.99
CA LEU A 25 11.71 14.45 11.48
C LEU A 25 13.05 15.05 11.89
N GLN A 26 13.20 16.36 11.73
CA GLN A 26 14.42 17.06 12.16
C GLN A 26 14.65 16.94 13.68
N ALA A 27 13.59 17.05 14.49
CA ALA A 27 13.68 16.87 15.94
C ALA A 27 14.04 15.42 16.35
N LEU A 28 13.73 14.43 15.51
CA LEU A 28 14.13 13.03 15.67
C LEU A 28 15.54 12.72 15.14
N GLY A 29 16.21 13.70 14.52
CA GLY A 29 17.57 13.56 14.00
C GLY A 29 17.65 13.20 12.52
N PHE A 30 16.54 13.12 11.79
CA PHE A 30 16.55 12.86 10.35
C PHE A 30 16.78 14.17 9.56
N ASP A 31 17.65 14.11 8.55
CA ASP A 31 17.90 15.19 7.59
C ASP A 31 17.40 14.76 6.20
N ILE A 32 16.12 15.01 5.97
CA ILE A 32 15.43 14.56 4.76
C ILE A 32 15.76 15.46 3.57
N GLU A 33 16.20 14.85 2.46
CA GLU A 33 16.35 15.51 1.16
C GLU A 33 15.31 15.06 0.15
N GLU A 34 14.90 15.99 -0.71
CA GLU A 34 14.07 15.73 -1.89
C GLU A 34 14.99 15.30 -3.05
N ALA A 35 15.29 14.00 -3.12
CA ALA A 35 16.34 13.49 -4.01
C ALA A 35 15.97 13.56 -5.49
N SER A 36 14.70 13.36 -5.84
CA SER A 36 14.24 13.51 -7.22
C SER A 36 12.75 13.84 -7.31
N TRP A 37 12.40 14.52 -8.41
CA TRP A 37 11.04 14.90 -8.74
C TRP A 37 10.67 14.46 -10.15
N LEU A 38 9.43 14.01 -10.33
CA LEU A 38 8.86 13.70 -11.64
C LEU A 38 7.48 14.36 -11.77
N ASN A 39 7.20 14.87 -12.97
CA ASN A 39 5.88 15.35 -13.39
C ASN A 39 5.68 14.98 -14.86
N PRO A 40 5.40 13.70 -15.14
CA PRO A 40 5.32 13.19 -16.52
C PRO A 40 4.16 13.80 -17.31
N VAL A 41 3.05 14.08 -16.64
CA VAL A 41 1.86 14.73 -17.22
C VAL A 41 1.23 15.69 -16.21
N PRO A 42 0.37 16.64 -16.63
CA PRO A 42 -0.33 17.54 -15.72
C PRO A 42 -1.05 16.80 -14.59
N ASN A 43 -1.04 17.36 -13.38
CA ASN A 43 -1.66 16.81 -12.16
C ASN A 43 -1.16 15.43 -11.74
N VAL A 44 0.01 14.99 -12.22
CA VAL A 44 0.67 13.76 -11.76
C VAL A 44 2.10 14.11 -11.33
N TRP A 45 2.30 14.21 -10.03
CA TRP A 45 3.58 14.48 -9.41
C TRP A 45 4.03 13.32 -8.57
N SER A 46 5.32 13.03 -8.61
CA SER A 46 5.96 12.15 -7.64
C SER A 46 7.28 12.74 -7.14
N VAL A 47 7.65 12.35 -5.93
CA VAL A 47 8.90 12.73 -5.29
C VAL A 47 9.51 11.52 -4.60
N HIS A 48 10.81 11.39 -4.75
CA HIS A 48 11.62 10.48 -3.94
C HIS A 48 12.30 11.31 -2.83
N ILE A 49 12.02 10.98 -1.58
CA ILE A 49 12.70 11.57 -0.43
C ILE A 49 13.51 10.51 0.31
N ARG A 50 14.60 10.92 0.93
CA ARG A 50 15.44 10.02 1.73
C ARG A 50 16.17 10.78 2.82
N ASP A 51 16.63 10.07 3.82
CA ASP A 51 17.57 10.61 4.79
C ASP A 51 18.98 10.73 4.17
N LYS A 52 19.67 11.85 4.40
CA LYS A 52 21.01 12.09 3.83
C LYS A 52 22.08 11.19 4.39
N GLU A 53 21.96 10.79 5.66
CA GLU A 53 22.93 9.92 6.32
C GLU A 53 22.65 8.44 6.05
N CYS A 54 21.38 8.08 5.77
CA CYS A 54 20.96 6.72 5.46
C CYS A 54 20.02 6.69 4.25
N ALA A 55 20.56 6.59 3.05
CA ALA A 55 19.81 6.58 1.81
C ALA A 55 18.82 5.40 1.67
N LEU A 56 18.94 4.37 2.50
CA LEU A 56 18.01 3.25 2.57
C LEU A 56 16.71 3.61 3.31
N CYS A 57 16.74 4.66 4.14
CA CYS A 57 15.54 5.22 4.74
C CYS A 57 14.92 6.21 3.75
N PHE A 58 14.10 5.70 2.84
CA PHE A 58 13.47 6.49 1.79
C PHE A 58 11.99 6.17 1.63
N THR A 59 11.26 7.09 1.03
CA THR A 59 9.87 6.90 0.58
C THR A 59 9.60 7.65 -0.71
N ASN A 60 8.51 7.26 -1.38
CA ASN A 60 8.06 7.86 -2.62
C ASN A 60 6.65 8.43 -2.43
N GLY A 61 6.49 9.72 -2.64
CA GLY A 61 5.19 10.37 -2.58
C GLY A 61 4.62 10.65 -3.96
N LYS A 62 3.30 10.70 -4.03
CA LYS A 62 2.53 11.02 -5.23
C LYS A 62 1.38 11.99 -4.91
N GLY A 63 0.92 12.69 -5.92
CA GLY A 63 -0.23 13.58 -5.78
C GLY A 63 -0.48 14.43 -7.02
N ALA A 64 -1.63 15.09 -7.06
CA ALA A 64 -2.01 15.99 -8.15
C ALA A 64 -1.21 17.31 -8.18
N SER A 65 -0.47 17.61 -7.14
CA SER A 65 0.41 18.77 -7.07
C SER A 65 1.74 18.45 -6.40
N LYS A 66 2.75 19.31 -6.62
CA LYS A 66 4.06 19.17 -5.99
C LYS A 66 3.95 19.08 -4.44
N LYS A 67 3.12 19.94 -3.83
CA LYS A 67 2.89 19.91 -2.38
C LYS A 67 2.20 18.63 -1.92
N ALA A 68 1.21 18.16 -2.66
CA ALA A 68 0.52 16.91 -2.33
C ALA A 68 1.47 15.70 -2.37
N ALA A 69 2.34 15.63 -3.38
CA ALA A 69 3.35 14.58 -3.48
C ALA A 69 4.35 14.62 -2.31
N LEU A 70 4.83 15.82 -1.94
CA LEU A 70 5.73 15.95 -0.79
C LEU A 70 5.06 15.57 0.53
N ALA A 71 3.83 16.04 0.78
CA ALA A 71 3.08 15.66 1.98
C ALA A 71 2.82 14.15 2.05
N SER A 72 2.56 13.51 0.90
CA SER A 72 2.42 12.05 0.79
C SER A 72 3.72 11.33 1.17
N ALA A 73 4.86 11.74 0.59
CA ALA A 73 6.16 11.14 0.90
C ALA A 73 6.54 11.27 2.38
N LEU A 74 6.37 12.46 2.95
CA LEU A 74 6.64 12.70 4.37
C LEU A 74 5.71 11.90 5.29
N GLY A 75 4.42 11.77 4.91
CA GLY A 75 3.47 10.93 5.63
C GLY A 75 3.89 9.46 5.61
N GLU A 76 4.27 8.94 4.45
CA GLU A 76 4.78 7.58 4.30
C GLU A 76 6.08 7.37 5.09
N TYR A 77 6.95 8.38 5.18
CA TYR A 77 8.15 8.29 6.00
C TYR A 77 7.82 8.05 7.49
N PHE A 78 6.82 8.78 8.03
CA PHE A 78 6.32 8.52 9.39
C PHE A 78 5.66 7.17 9.54
N GLU A 79 4.94 6.71 8.54
CA GLU A 79 4.38 5.37 8.51
C GLU A 79 5.47 4.32 8.66
N ARG A 80 6.52 4.38 7.84
CA ARG A 80 7.66 3.46 7.87
C ARG A 80 8.40 3.49 9.21
N LEU A 81 8.62 4.67 9.79
CA LEU A 81 9.21 4.81 11.13
C LEU A 81 8.32 4.22 12.22
N SER A 82 7.02 4.53 12.18
CA SER A 82 6.08 4.13 13.24
C SER A 82 5.80 2.63 13.25
N THR A 83 5.99 1.96 12.14
CA THR A 83 5.78 0.51 11.97
C THR A 83 7.08 -0.28 11.98
N ASN A 84 8.21 0.37 12.21
CA ASN A 84 9.57 -0.19 12.14
C ASN A 84 9.91 -0.82 10.77
N TYR A 85 9.21 -0.41 9.71
CA TYR A 85 9.33 -1.00 8.38
C TYR A 85 10.71 -0.82 7.76
N PHE A 86 11.36 0.33 7.97
CA PHE A 86 12.72 0.58 7.45
C PHE A 86 13.75 -0.43 7.94
N PHE A 87 13.50 -1.09 9.06
CA PHE A 87 14.43 -2.01 9.69
C PHE A 87 14.01 -3.48 9.59
N ALA A 88 12.82 -3.75 9.04
CA ALA A 88 12.28 -5.11 8.91
C ALA A 88 13.12 -5.99 7.98
N ASP A 89 13.70 -5.39 6.92
CA ASP A 89 14.46 -6.10 5.91
C ASP A 89 15.99 -6.09 6.16
N PHE A 90 16.44 -5.43 7.25
CA PHE A 90 17.85 -5.36 7.56
C PHE A 90 18.24 -6.33 8.66
N TYR A 91 19.32 -7.07 8.42
CA TYR A 91 19.95 -7.87 9.46
C TYR A 91 20.57 -6.93 10.50
N LEU A 92 20.05 -6.95 11.71
CA LEU A 92 20.46 -6.05 12.78
C LEU A 92 21.74 -6.49 13.49
N GLY A 93 22.20 -7.71 13.25
CA GLY A 93 23.35 -8.29 13.93
C GLY A 93 23.03 -8.82 15.34
N GLU A 94 23.88 -9.72 15.81
CA GLU A 94 23.66 -10.50 17.04
C GLU A 94 23.50 -9.60 18.29
N GLN A 95 24.24 -8.50 18.39
CA GLN A 95 24.14 -7.60 19.54
C GLN A 95 22.78 -6.92 19.65
N VAL A 96 22.19 -6.52 18.53
CA VAL A 96 20.86 -5.89 18.51
C VAL A 96 19.78 -6.96 18.69
N ALA A 97 19.93 -8.10 18.03
CA ALA A 97 18.98 -9.22 18.13
C ALA A 97 18.89 -9.81 19.56
N ASN A 98 19.93 -9.64 20.37
CA ASN A 98 19.97 -10.05 21.77
C ASN A 98 19.83 -8.89 22.77
N GLY A 99 19.53 -7.68 22.30
CA GLY A 99 19.25 -6.50 23.13
C GLY A 99 17.93 -6.58 23.90
N ASP A 100 17.57 -5.51 24.61
CA ASP A 100 16.33 -5.44 25.41
C ASP A 100 15.07 -5.61 24.56
N PHE A 101 15.10 -5.04 23.36
CA PHE A 101 14.09 -5.23 22.31
C PHE A 101 14.75 -5.23 20.93
N VAL A 102 14.10 -5.87 19.95
CA VAL A 102 14.57 -5.96 18.55
C VAL A 102 13.75 -5.07 17.63
N HIS A 103 12.44 -5.02 17.83
CA HIS A 103 11.50 -4.30 16.97
C HIS A 103 10.86 -3.10 17.65
N TYR A 104 10.26 -3.31 18.84
CA TYR A 104 9.58 -2.26 19.60
C TYR A 104 9.77 -2.43 21.10
N PRO A 105 9.85 -1.34 21.88
CA PRO A 105 10.00 -1.41 23.34
C PRO A 105 8.84 -2.13 24.07
N ASN A 106 7.70 -2.31 23.43
CA ASN A 106 6.53 -3.02 23.98
C ASN A 106 6.35 -4.42 23.42
N GLU A 107 7.33 -4.95 22.70
CA GLU A 107 7.34 -6.34 22.27
C GLU A 107 7.34 -7.29 23.46
N LYS A 108 6.82 -8.49 23.24
CA LYS A 108 6.80 -9.53 24.26
C LYS A 108 7.39 -10.81 23.70
N TRP A 109 8.22 -11.47 24.52
CA TRP A 109 8.81 -12.75 24.20
C TRP A 109 8.03 -13.88 24.86
N PHE A 110 7.78 -14.94 24.10
CA PHE A 110 7.06 -16.12 24.53
C PHE A 110 8.02 -17.31 24.49
N PRO A 111 8.23 -18.02 25.63
CA PRO A 111 9.11 -19.18 25.65
C PRO A 111 8.53 -20.32 24.83
N ILE A 112 9.41 -21.10 24.20
CA ILE A 112 9.04 -22.32 23.47
C ILE A 112 9.08 -23.49 24.43
N GLU A 113 7.94 -24.12 24.66
CA GLU A 113 7.78 -25.32 25.52
C GLU A 113 7.19 -26.47 24.68
N GLY A 114 8.00 -27.04 23.78
CA GLY A 114 7.55 -28.05 22.81
C GLY A 114 6.82 -27.45 21.62
N ASP A 115 6.05 -28.24 20.91
CA ASP A 115 5.46 -27.88 19.60
C ASP A 115 4.25 -26.95 19.70
N GLN A 116 3.62 -26.88 20.85
CA GLN A 116 2.38 -26.12 21.03
C GLN A 116 2.64 -24.61 21.10
N LEU A 117 1.78 -23.84 20.42
CA LEU A 117 1.84 -22.39 20.49
C LEU A 117 1.67 -21.88 21.93
N PRO A 118 2.56 -20.97 22.41
CA PRO A 118 2.50 -20.46 23.77
C PRO A 118 1.17 -19.83 24.14
N THR A 119 0.78 -19.95 25.40
CA THR A 119 -0.43 -19.31 25.92
C THR A 119 -0.30 -17.78 25.86
N GLY A 120 -1.31 -17.11 25.31
CA GLY A 120 -1.34 -15.65 25.14
C GLY A 120 -0.69 -15.16 23.85
N LEU A 121 -0.04 -16.04 23.09
CA LEU A 121 0.39 -15.76 21.72
C LEU A 121 -0.78 -16.07 20.79
N LEU A 122 -1.20 -15.11 19.98
CA LEU A 122 -2.44 -15.18 19.20
C LEU A 122 -3.67 -15.47 20.07
N ASP A 123 -4.82 -15.02 19.71
CA ASP A 123 -6.09 -15.42 20.33
C ASP A 123 -6.77 -16.53 19.51
N SER A 124 -7.93 -16.97 19.94
CA SER A 124 -8.66 -18.06 19.27
C SER A 124 -9.02 -17.73 17.82
N PHE A 125 -9.30 -16.47 17.52
CA PHE A 125 -9.62 -16.02 16.16
C PHE A 125 -8.37 -16.01 15.28
N THR A 126 -7.30 -15.35 15.71
CA THR A 126 -6.04 -15.28 14.96
C THR A 126 -5.36 -16.62 14.83
N ARG A 127 -5.45 -17.51 15.85
CA ARG A 127 -4.98 -18.89 15.74
C ARG A 127 -5.70 -19.65 14.63
N LYS A 128 -7.02 -19.56 14.59
CA LYS A 128 -7.80 -20.21 13.53
C LYS A 128 -7.48 -19.65 12.13
N PHE A 129 -7.12 -18.37 12.05
CA PHE A 129 -6.77 -17.73 10.78
C PHE A 129 -5.37 -18.11 10.29
N TYR A 130 -4.36 -18.04 11.19
CA TYR A 130 -2.95 -18.29 10.82
C TYR A 130 -2.51 -19.75 10.96
N ASN A 131 -3.30 -20.59 11.62
CA ASN A 131 -3.02 -22.01 11.83
C ASN A 131 -4.33 -22.81 11.72
N PRO A 132 -5.03 -22.77 10.56
CA PRO A 132 -6.34 -23.38 10.39
C PRO A 132 -6.29 -24.89 10.58
N ASP A 133 -5.21 -25.55 10.15
CA ASP A 133 -5.03 -26.99 10.17
C ASP A 133 -4.29 -27.49 11.43
N GLY A 134 -3.79 -26.59 12.27
CA GLY A 134 -3.06 -26.91 13.48
C GLY A 134 -1.62 -27.40 13.24
N GLU A 135 -1.07 -27.17 12.04
CA GLU A 135 0.25 -27.65 11.65
C GLU A 135 1.39 -26.70 12.04
N VAL A 136 1.08 -25.42 12.35
CA VAL A 136 2.09 -24.45 12.77
C VAL A 136 2.54 -24.74 14.20
N THR A 137 3.82 -25.05 14.35
CA THR A 137 4.48 -25.30 15.64
C THR A 137 5.17 -24.04 16.18
N ALA A 138 5.52 -24.04 17.46
CA ALA A 138 6.11 -22.87 18.11
C ALA A 138 7.46 -22.46 17.49
N ASP A 139 8.29 -23.42 17.15
CA ASP A 139 9.61 -23.21 16.51
C ASP A 139 9.50 -22.54 15.14
N MET A 140 8.43 -22.80 14.37
CA MET A 140 8.18 -22.15 13.08
C MET A 140 7.91 -20.66 13.21
N LEU A 141 7.59 -20.16 14.40
CA LEU A 141 7.29 -18.74 14.63
C LEU A 141 8.45 -17.94 15.21
N VAL A 142 9.64 -18.53 15.29
CA VAL A 142 10.86 -17.81 15.67
C VAL A 142 11.15 -16.75 14.61
N ASP A 143 11.48 -15.57 15.07
CA ASP A 143 11.81 -14.45 14.20
C ASP A 143 13.15 -14.67 13.49
N LEU A 144 13.15 -14.51 12.16
CA LEU A 144 14.34 -14.71 11.33
C LEU A 144 15.44 -13.67 11.60
N GLN A 145 15.09 -12.49 12.09
CA GLN A 145 16.04 -11.42 12.36
C GLN A 145 16.78 -11.65 13.68
N SER A 146 16.10 -12.12 14.72
CA SER A 146 16.74 -12.46 15.98
C SER A 146 17.49 -13.80 15.89
N GLY A 147 16.95 -14.77 15.17
CA GLY A 147 17.53 -16.11 15.00
C GLY A 147 17.80 -16.83 16.33
N ASN A 148 17.20 -16.36 17.43
CA ASN A 148 17.49 -16.82 18.78
C ASN A 148 16.33 -17.63 19.35
N GLU A 149 16.35 -18.93 19.06
CA GLU A 149 15.35 -19.88 19.55
C GLU A 149 15.32 -19.97 21.10
N GLU A 150 16.46 -19.78 21.76
CA GLU A 150 16.53 -19.84 23.24
C GLU A 150 15.75 -18.68 23.89
N ARG A 151 15.64 -17.54 23.19
CA ARG A 151 14.85 -16.39 23.63
C ARG A 151 13.36 -16.61 23.41
N GLY A 152 12.99 -17.45 22.47
CA GLY A 152 11.61 -17.80 22.13
C GLY A 152 11.05 -16.96 20.97
N ILE A 153 9.73 -16.79 20.97
CA ILE A 153 9.00 -16.10 19.91
C ILE A 153 8.75 -14.65 20.31
N VAL A 154 9.27 -13.71 19.54
CA VAL A 154 8.95 -12.29 19.70
C VAL A 154 7.61 -11.97 19.04
N ALA A 155 6.75 -11.24 19.73
CA ALA A 155 5.45 -10.82 19.25
C ALA A 155 5.15 -9.35 19.61
N LEU A 156 4.44 -8.67 18.73
CA LEU A 156 4.00 -7.30 18.95
C LEU A 156 2.55 -7.24 19.41
N PRO A 157 2.19 -6.30 20.30
CA PRO A 157 0.83 -6.09 20.72
C PRO A 157 0.04 -5.31 19.64
N PHE A 158 -1.09 -5.87 19.23
CA PHE A 158 -2.06 -5.22 18.36
C PHE A 158 -3.40 -5.07 19.10
N GLU A 159 -4.01 -3.90 19.01
CA GLU A 159 -5.35 -3.67 19.52
C GLU A 159 -6.40 -4.08 18.48
N ARG A 160 -7.19 -5.08 18.78
CA ARG A 160 -8.34 -5.45 17.96
C ARG A 160 -9.44 -4.38 18.09
N GLN A 161 -9.80 -3.76 16.99
CA GLN A 161 -10.69 -2.59 17.00
C GLN A 161 -12.15 -2.91 17.39
N SER A 162 -12.58 -4.17 17.28
CA SER A 162 -13.98 -4.55 17.60
C SER A 162 -14.27 -4.60 19.11
N ASP A 163 -13.27 -4.90 19.95
CA ASP A 163 -13.45 -5.09 21.39
C ASP A 163 -12.31 -4.53 22.24
N HIS A 164 -11.35 -3.84 21.59
CA HIS A 164 -10.17 -3.24 22.24
C HIS A 164 -9.26 -4.22 22.98
N GLN A 165 -9.35 -5.51 22.67
CA GLN A 165 -8.46 -6.52 23.24
C GLN A 165 -7.07 -6.44 22.62
N THR A 166 -6.03 -6.62 23.44
CA THR A 166 -4.66 -6.75 22.94
C THR A 166 -4.40 -8.18 22.50
N VAL A 167 -4.00 -8.34 21.25
CA VAL A 167 -3.58 -9.62 20.66
C VAL A 167 -2.10 -9.53 20.32
N TYR A 168 -1.31 -10.49 20.77
CA TYR A 168 0.11 -10.59 20.44
C TYR A 168 0.28 -11.40 19.17
N ILE A 169 0.80 -10.77 18.11
CA ILE A 169 1.05 -11.40 16.81
C ILE A 169 2.56 -11.59 16.63
N PRO A 170 3.02 -12.81 16.32
CA PRO A 170 4.44 -13.09 16.11
C PRO A 170 5.05 -12.20 15.02
N MET A 171 6.25 -11.70 15.27
CA MET A 171 6.99 -10.93 14.27
C MET A 171 7.29 -11.73 13.00
N ASN A 172 7.48 -13.05 13.14
CA ASN A 172 7.60 -13.95 12.00
C ASN A 172 6.41 -13.83 11.02
N ILE A 173 5.17 -13.81 11.53
CA ILE A 173 3.97 -13.60 10.69
C ILE A 173 3.97 -12.20 10.09
N VAL A 174 4.23 -11.16 10.90
CA VAL A 174 4.23 -9.76 10.42
C VAL A 174 5.31 -9.55 9.35
N GLY A 175 6.51 -10.06 9.58
CA GLY A 175 7.66 -9.90 8.69
C GLY A 175 7.54 -10.68 7.38
N ASN A 176 6.86 -11.83 7.39
CA ASN A 176 6.69 -12.65 6.19
C ASN A 176 5.74 -12.06 5.14
N LEU A 177 4.97 -11.05 5.47
CA LEU A 177 4.03 -10.48 4.52
C LEU A 177 4.69 -9.56 3.48
N TYR A 178 5.94 -9.14 3.66
CA TYR A 178 6.72 -8.27 2.77
C TYR A 178 5.99 -7.01 2.28
N VAL A 179 4.93 -6.63 2.93
CA VAL A 179 4.04 -5.58 2.48
C VAL A 179 3.67 -4.65 3.61
N SER A 180 3.46 -3.41 3.25
CA SER A 180 3.00 -2.36 4.15
C SER A 180 1.47 -2.22 4.18
N ASN A 181 0.72 -3.21 3.72
CA ASN A 181 -0.73 -3.13 3.58
C ASN A 181 -1.42 -2.83 4.91
N GLY A 182 -2.17 -1.71 4.94
CA GLY A 182 -2.84 -1.23 6.14
C GLY A 182 -1.96 -0.42 7.08
N MET A 183 -0.66 -0.30 6.81
CA MET A 183 0.18 0.70 7.46
C MET A 183 -0.24 2.07 6.98
N SER A 184 -0.29 3.06 7.86
CA SER A 184 -0.76 4.38 7.46
C SER A 184 -0.36 5.47 8.41
N ALA A 185 -0.15 6.66 7.86
CA ALA A 185 -0.02 7.90 8.60
C ALA A 185 -1.10 8.89 8.16
N GLY A 186 -1.37 9.89 9.01
CA GLY A 186 -2.33 10.95 8.75
C GLY A 186 -2.18 12.11 9.70
N ASN A 187 -2.83 13.23 9.39
CA ASN A 187 -2.84 14.40 10.26
C ASN A 187 -3.61 14.13 11.57
N THR A 188 -4.58 13.22 11.50
CA THR A 188 -5.37 12.75 12.63
C THR A 188 -5.43 11.23 12.64
N ARG A 189 -5.82 10.66 13.80
CA ARG A 189 -6.06 9.22 13.93
C ARG A 189 -7.15 8.72 12.97
N THR A 190 -8.17 9.53 12.72
CA THR A 190 -9.26 9.22 11.79
C THR A 190 -8.75 9.18 10.36
N GLU A 191 -7.97 10.18 9.94
CA GLU A 191 -7.34 10.19 8.61
C GLU A 191 -6.44 8.96 8.39
N ALA A 192 -5.55 8.65 9.36
CA ALA A 192 -4.69 7.48 9.30
C ALA A 192 -5.50 6.17 9.18
N ARG A 193 -6.54 5.99 10.02
CA ARG A 193 -7.41 4.81 9.94
C ARG A 193 -8.14 4.68 8.61
N THR A 194 -8.65 5.79 8.08
CA THR A 194 -9.30 5.81 6.76
C THR A 194 -8.32 5.37 5.66
N GLN A 195 -7.08 5.87 5.74
CA GLN A 195 -6.02 5.49 4.81
C GLN A 195 -5.71 3.98 4.90
N GLY A 196 -5.44 3.47 6.11
CA GLY A 196 -5.11 2.05 6.30
C GLY A 196 -6.24 1.12 5.88
N LEU A 197 -7.49 1.43 6.23
CA LEU A 197 -8.65 0.65 5.80
C LEU A 197 -8.85 0.70 4.27
N SER A 198 -8.64 1.87 3.66
CA SER A 198 -8.71 2.00 2.20
C SER A 198 -7.71 1.08 1.52
N GLU A 199 -6.48 1.04 2.00
CA GLU A 199 -5.44 0.17 1.42
C GLU A 199 -5.75 -1.32 1.63
N VAL A 200 -6.28 -1.71 2.78
CA VAL A 200 -6.74 -3.09 3.02
C VAL A 200 -7.83 -3.48 2.01
N PHE A 201 -8.82 -2.62 1.77
CA PHE A 201 -9.85 -2.88 0.76
C PHE A 201 -9.29 -2.90 -0.66
N GLU A 202 -8.40 -1.99 -0.99
CA GLU A 202 -7.72 -1.94 -2.28
C GLU A 202 -7.03 -3.26 -2.60
N ARG A 203 -6.21 -3.75 -1.68
CA ARG A 203 -5.45 -4.99 -1.85
C ARG A 203 -6.34 -6.21 -1.87
N HIS A 204 -7.35 -6.28 -0.99
CA HIS A 204 -8.33 -7.35 -1.00
C HIS A 204 -9.05 -7.45 -2.34
N VAL A 205 -9.56 -6.33 -2.84
CA VAL A 205 -10.32 -6.29 -4.09
C VAL A 205 -9.42 -6.61 -5.29
N LYS A 206 -8.23 -6.00 -5.36
CA LYS A 206 -7.24 -6.30 -6.39
C LYS A 206 -6.93 -7.79 -6.46
N ASN A 207 -6.58 -8.39 -5.32
CA ASN A 207 -6.22 -9.81 -5.27
C ASN A 207 -7.40 -10.70 -5.68
N LYS A 208 -8.63 -10.33 -5.26
CA LYS A 208 -9.84 -11.05 -5.65
C LYS A 208 -10.10 -10.97 -7.16
N ILE A 209 -9.98 -9.77 -7.74
CA ILE A 209 -10.15 -9.56 -9.19
C ILE A 209 -9.17 -10.43 -9.99
N ILE A 210 -7.90 -10.45 -9.57
CA ILE A 210 -6.86 -11.23 -10.24
C ILE A 210 -7.10 -12.74 -10.08
N ALA A 211 -7.33 -13.19 -8.84
CA ALA A 211 -7.48 -14.61 -8.54
C ALA A 211 -8.73 -15.24 -9.17
N GLU A 212 -9.82 -14.48 -9.26
CA GLU A 212 -11.09 -14.95 -9.82
C GLU A 212 -11.32 -14.54 -11.29
N ALA A 213 -10.34 -13.83 -11.89
CA ALA A 213 -10.43 -13.29 -13.26
C ALA A 213 -11.70 -12.46 -13.50
N ILE A 214 -12.04 -11.57 -12.54
CA ILE A 214 -13.27 -10.77 -12.59
C ILE A 214 -13.13 -9.66 -13.63
N SER A 215 -14.10 -9.59 -14.56
CA SER A 215 -14.20 -8.52 -15.54
C SER A 215 -14.95 -7.31 -14.98
N LEU A 216 -14.35 -6.14 -15.13
CA LEU A 216 -14.80 -4.89 -14.51
C LEU A 216 -15.58 -3.99 -15.49
N PRO A 217 -16.61 -3.29 -15.01
CA PRO A 217 -17.31 -2.30 -15.84
C PRO A 217 -16.45 -1.04 -16.01
N GLN A 218 -16.42 -0.51 -17.24
CA GLN A 218 -15.77 0.76 -17.50
C GLN A 218 -16.53 1.91 -16.84
N ILE A 219 -15.80 2.89 -16.33
CA ILE A 219 -16.37 4.14 -15.83
C ILE A 219 -16.80 4.98 -17.04
N PRO A 220 -18.08 5.38 -17.12
CA PRO A 220 -18.58 6.19 -18.24
C PRO A 220 -17.84 7.52 -18.40
N GLY A 221 -17.60 7.94 -19.64
CA GLY A 221 -16.89 9.18 -19.93
C GLY A 221 -17.53 10.44 -19.33
N GLU A 222 -18.86 10.46 -19.22
CA GLU A 222 -19.59 11.55 -18.53
C GLU A 222 -19.33 11.58 -17.01
N VAL A 223 -18.98 10.46 -16.41
CA VAL A 223 -18.57 10.40 -15.00
C VAL A 223 -17.16 10.95 -14.85
N ILE A 224 -16.24 10.54 -15.72
CA ILE A 224 -14.85 11.07 -15.75
C ILE A 224 -14.86 12.58 -15.94
N ALA A 225 -15.74 13.10 -16.81
CA ALA A 225 -15.87 14.54 -17.09
C ALA A 225 -16.31 15.37 -15.86
N ARG A 226 -16.86 14.75 -14.81
CA ARG A 226 -17.17 15.45 -13.55
C ARG A 226 -15.91 15.89 -12.79
N TYR A 227 -14.75 15.31 -13.12
CA TYR A 227 -13.46 15.52 -12.43
C TYR A 227 -12.41 16.08 -13.39
N PRO A 228 -12.42 17.41 -13.65
CA PRO A 228 -11.59 18.02 -14.70
C PRO A 228 -10.08 17.79 -14.54
N GLY A 229 -9.58 17.74 -13.29
CA GLY A 229 -8.17 17.47 -13.01
C GLY A 229 -7.74 16.07 -13.41
N ILE A 230 -8.55 15.07 -13.08
CA ILE A 230 -8.34 13.66 -13.45
C ILE A 230 -8.42 13.49 -14.97
N LYS A 231 -9.47 14.06 -15.56
CA LYS A 231 -9.64 14.03 -17.02
C LYS A 231 -8.44 14.63 -17.76
N ALA A 232 -7.93 15.75 -17.29
CA ALA A 232 -6.76 16.39 -17.91
C ALA A 232 -5.51 15.49 -17.84
N SER A 233 -5.31 14.73 -16.78
CA SER A 233 -4.22 13.76 -16.65
C SER A 233 -4.38 12.61 -17.64
N ILE A 234 -5.59 12.07 -17.77
CA ILE A 234 -5.93 10.99 -18.72
C ILE A 234 -5.72 11.48 -20.15
N ASP A 235 -6.31 12.63 -20.52
CA ASP A 235 -6.18 13.21 -21.86
C ASP A 235 -4.70 13.44 -22.23
N ALA A 236 -3.88 13.85 -21.27
CA ALA A 236 -2.45 14.08 -21.51
C ALA A 236 -1.70 12.76 -21.76
N LEU A 237 -2.02 11.67 -21.05
CA LEU A 237 -1.44 10.35 -21.30
C LEU A 237 -1.85 9.79 -22.66
N GLU A 238 -3.11 9.95 -23.03
CA GLU A 238 -3.62 9.54 -24.34
C GLU A 238 -2.98 10.34 -25.49
N ALA A 239 -2.71 11.64 -25.28
CA ALA A 239 -2.01 12.47 -26.25
C ALA A 239 -0.54 12.04 -26.47
N GLU A 240 0.08 11.43 -25.48
CA GLU A 240 1.42 10.81 -25.58
C GLU A 240 1.39 9.40 -26.20
N GLY A 241 0.20 8.89 -26.56
CA GLY A 241 0.02 7.62 -27.24
C GLY A 241 -0.25 6.42 -26.31
N PHE A 242 -0.55 6.65 -25.04
CA PHE A 242 -0.89 5.62 -24.08
C PHE A 242 -2.40 5.64 -23.78
N PRO A 243 -3.20 4.74 -24.37
CA PRO A 243 -4.61 4.61 -24.04
C PRO A 243 -4.81 4.31 -22.56
N ILE A 244 -5.76 5.01 -21.95
CA ILE A 244 -6.11 4.87 -20.54
C ILE A 244 -7.54 4.35 -20.42
N TYR A 245 -7.71 3.30 -19.66
CA TYR A 245 -9.01 2.71 -19.37
C TYR A 245 -9.27 2.78 -17.86
N SER A 246 -10.43 3.32 -17.50
CA SER A 246 -10.85 3.46 -16.11
C SER A 246 -12.00 2.53 -15.81
N PHE A 247 -11.88 1.73 -14.76
CA PHE A 247 -12.84 0.71 -14.38
C PHE A 247 -13.32 0.91 -12.95
N ASP A 248 -14.58 0.60 -12.71
CA ASP A 248 -15.14 0.50 -11.37
C ASP A 248 -14.81 -0.87 -10.77
N ALA A 249 -13.89 -0.86 -9.81
CA ALA A 249 -13.47 -2.05 -9.09
C ALA A 249 -14.24 -2.25 -7.77
N SER A 250 -15.40 -1.61 -7.63
CA SER A 250 -16.18 -1.70 -6.39
C SER A 250 -16.88 -3.04 -6.17
N LEU A 251 -16.85 -3.92 -7.16
CA LEU A 251 -17.57 -5.22 -7.17
C LEU A 251 -19.07 -5.04 -6.87
N GLY A 252 -19.72 -4.19 -7.68
CA GLY A 252 -21.14 -3.88 -7.56
C GLY A 252 -21.45 -2.93 -6.40
N GLY A 253 -20.58 -1.95 -6.13
CA GLY A 253 -20.78 -0.92 -5.10
C GLY A 253 -20.50 -1.40 -3.67
N ARG A 254 -19.74 -2.48 -3.50
CA ARG A 254 -19.41 -3.03 -2.17
C ARG A 254 -18.18 -2.42 -1.56
N TYR A 255 -17.19 -2.05 -2.38
CA TYR A 255 -15.87 -1.59 -1.96
C TYR A 255 -15.52 -0.25 -2.59
N PRO A 256 -14.82 0.64 -1.90
CA PRO A 256 -14.49 1.97 -2.40
C PRO A 256 -13.24 1.94 -3.31
N VAL A 257 -13.22 1.10 -4.35
CA VAL A 257 -12.03 0.82 -5.16
C VAL A 257 -12.26 1.18 -6.63
N ILE A 258 -11.24 1.80 -7.23
CA ILE A 258 -11.13 2.13 -8.66
C ILE A 258 -9.92 1.38 -9.23
N CYS A 259 -10.00 0.96 -10.50
CA CYS A 259 -8.88 0.46 -11.27
C CYS A 259 -8.66 1.36 -12.50
N VAL A 260 -7.41 1.74 -12.76
CA VAL A 260 -7.03 2.46 -13.98
C VAL A 260 -5.92 1.68 -14.68
N VAL A 261 -6.10 1.45 -15.96
CA VAL A 261 -5.17 0.67 -16.79
C VAL A 261 -4.58 1.57 -17.88
N LEU A 262 -3.26 1.58 -17.95
CA LEU A 262 -2.50 2.15 -19.05
C LEU A 262 -2.10 1.02 -20.00
N LEU A 263 -2.46 1.14 -21.27
CA LEU A 263 -2.08 0.20 -22.31
C LEU A 263 -0.90 0.76 -23.11
N ASN A 264 0.16 -0.06 -23.29
CA ASN A 264 1.19 0.24 -24.26
C ASN A 264 0.87 -0.45 -25.60
N PRO A 265 0.41 0.29 -26.62
CA PRO A 265 0.00 -0.32 -27.87
C PRO A 265 1.16 -0.87 -28.70
N SER A 266 2.39 -0.46 -28.41
CA SER A 266 3.58 -0.90 -29.16
C SER A 266 3.93 -2.37 -28.89
N ASN A 267 3.63 -2.88 -27.70
CA ASN A 267 3.96 -4.24 -27.28
C ASN A 267 2.79 -5.01 -26.64
N GLY A 268 1.61 -4.36 -26.52
CA GLY A 268 0.42 -4.98 -25.95
C GLY A 268 0.45 -5.20 -24.43
N THR A 269 1.46 -4.65 -23.74
CA THR A 269 1.51 -4.71 -22.28
C THR A 269 0.56 -3.70 -21.65
N CYS A 270 0.05 -4.00 -20.48
CA CYS A 270 -0.72 -3.04 -19.72
C CYS A 270 -0.19 -2.91 -18.29
N PHE A 271 -0.47 -1.77 -17.72
CA PHE A 271 -0.15 -1.45 -16.35
C PHE A 271 -1.44 -1.07 -15.63
N ALA A 272 -1.83 -1.84 -14.63
CA ALA A 272 -3.04 -1.61 -13.87
C ALA A 272 -2.70 -1.06 -12.47
N SER A 273 -3.31 0.05 -12.13
CA SER A 273 -3.24 0.64 -10.80
C SER A 273 -4.60 0.54 -10.12
N PHE A 274 -4.57 0.30 -8.82
CA PHE A 274 -5.75 0.29 -7.98
C PHE A 274 -5.65 1.40 -6.94
N GLY A 275 -6.77 1.97 -6.55
CA GLY A 275 -6.81 2.97 -5.50
C GLY A 275 -8.15 2.96 -4.79
N ALA A 276 -8.12 3.16 -3.49
CA ALA A 276 -9.30 3.14 -2.66
C ALA A 276 -9.44 4.40 -1.80
N HIS A 277 -10.65 4.85 -1.64
CA HIS A 277 -11.04 5.87 -0.68
C HIS A 277 -12.58 5.94 -0.61
N PRO A 278 -13.20 6.27 0.56
CA PRO A 278 -14.66 6.41 0.65
C PRO A 278 -15.27 7.43 -0.33
N ARG A 279 -14.50 8.44 -0.75
CA ARG A 279 -14.91 9.42 -1.78
C ARG A 279 -14.40 8.96 -3.14
N PHE A 280 -15.30 8.81 -4.11
CA PHE A 280 -14.98 8.37 -5.47
C PHE A 280 -13.88 9.22 -6.12
N GLU A 281 -14.01 10.56 -6.07
CA GLU A 281 -13.02 11.47 -6.62
C GLU A 281 -11.61 11.23 -6.08
N VAL A 282 -11.47 11.01 -4.77
CA VAL A 282 -10.18 10.79 -4.12
C VAL A 282 -9.60 9.43 -4.50
N ALA A 283 -10.44 8.37 -4.54
CA ALA A 283 -10.02 7.06 -5.02
C ALA A 283 -9.50 7.15 -6.46
N PHE A 284 -10.21 7.86 -7.33
CA PHE A 284 -9.85 8.00 -8.73
C PHE A 284 -8.55 8.79 -8.93
N GLU A 285 -8.41 9.96 -8.26
CA GLU A 285 -7.18 10.76 -8.30
C GLU A 285 -5.96 9.93 -7.84
N ARG A 286 -6.11 9.20 -6.74
CA ARG A 286 -5.05 8.33 -6.21
C ARG A 286 -4.65 7.27 -7.20
N THR A 287 -5.62 6.61 -7.84
CA THR A 287 -5.37 5.55 -8.83
C THR A 287 -4.59 6.10 -10.03
N VAL A 288 -4.99 7.26 -10.57
CA VAL A 288 -4.29 7.89 -11.69
C VAL A 288 -2.88 8.35 -11.32
N THR A 289 -2.70 8.93 -10.13
CA THR A 289 -1.36 9.36 -9.68
C THR A 289 -0.44 8.18 -9.36
N GLU A 290 -1.00 7.06 -8.88
CA GLU A 290 -0.26 5.80 -8.65
C GLU A 290 0.32 5.22 -9.94
N LEU A 291 -0.44 5.33 -11.02
CA LEU A 291 -0.08 4.76 -12.33
C LEU A 291 1.32 5.17 -12.80
N LEU A 292 1.75 6.39 -12.47
CA LEU A 292 3.04 6.96 -12.88
C LEU A 292 3.95 7.32 -11.70
N GLN A 293 3.69 6.82 -10.51
CA GLN A 293 4.55 7.08 -9.36
C GLN A 293 5.97 6.57 -9.60
N GLY A 294 6.95 7.47 -9.54
CA GLY A 294 8.36 7.13 -9.75
C GLY A 294 8.74 6.78 -11.18
N ARG A 295 7.87 7.01 -12.17
CA ARG A 295 8.09 6.64 -13.58
C ARG A 295 8.01 7.84 -14.50
N SER A 296 8.88 7.85 -15.50
CA SER A 296 8.77 8.76 -16.64
C SER A 296 8.06 8.06 -17.80
N LEU A 297 7.52 8.83 -18.74
CA LEU A 297 6.90 8.24 -19.95
C LEU A 297 7.87 7.38 -20.76
N LYS A 298 9.18 7.67 -20.67
CA LYS A 298 10.23 6.88 -21.34
C LYS A 298 10.41 5.50 -20.74
N ASP A 299 10.07 5.33 -19.47
CA ASP A 299 10.24 4.07 -18.76
C ASP A 299 9.06 3.12 -19.01
N LEU A 300 8.00 3.59 -19.68
CA LEU A 300 6.83 2.78 -20.02
C LEU A 300 7.08 1.79 -21.16
N ASP A 301 8.11 2.00 -21.96
CA ASP A 301 8.49 1.10 -23.06
C ASP A 301 9.28 -0.14 -22.60
N VAL A 302 9.69 -0.19 -21.35
CA VAL A 302 10.49 -1.29 -20.78
C VAL A 302 9.66 -2.40 -20.14
N PHE A 303 8.32 -2.30 -20.14
CA PHE A 303 7.48 -3.36 -19.60
C PHE A 303 7.57 -4.62 -20.45
N VAL A 304 8.05 -5.68 -19.82
CA VAL A 304 8.07 -7.01 -20.43
C VAL A 304 6.63 -7.54 -20.39
N PRO A 305 6.12 -8.12 -21.53
CA PRO A 305 4.84 -8.79 -21.49
C PRO A 305 4.83 -9.84 -20.38
N PRO A 306 3.77 -9.89 -19.55
CA PRO A 306 3.70 -10.91 -18.53
C PRO A 306 3.66 -12.29 -19.18
N SER A 307 4.51 -13.17 -18.73
CA SER A 307 4.33 -14.61 -18.92
C SER A 307 3.31 -15.10 -17.86
N PHE A 308 2.09 -14.63 -17.96
CA PHE A 308 1.14 -14.72 -16.86
C PHE A 308 0.24 -15.94 -17.04
N ASP A 309 0.32 -16.85 -16.10
CA ASP A 309 -0.61 -17.96 -15.95
C ASP A 309 -1.57 -17.66 -14.80
N ASN A 310 -2.85 -17.48 -15.12
CA ASN A 310 -3.88 -17.19 -14.12
C ASN A 310 -3.97 -18.28 -13.03
N GLU A 311 -3.70 -19.54 -13.36
CA GLU A 311 -3.66 -20.63 -12.40
C GLU A 311 -2.48 -20.47 -11.41
N GLN A 312 -1.32 -20.07 -11.89
CA GLN A 312 -0.17 -19.80 -11.02
C GLN A 312 -0.39 -18.58 -10.13
N VAL A 313 -1.09 -17.56 -10.61
CA VAL A 313 -1.44 -16.38 -9.80
C VAL A 313 -2.46 -16.70 -8.73
N ALA A 314 -3.42 -17.54 -9.05
CA ALA A 314 -4.44 -17.99 -8.10
C ALA A 314 -3.88 -18.97 -7.05
N ASP A 315 -2.69 -19.52 -7.26
CA ASP A 315 -2.05 -20.40 -6.28
C ASP A 315 -1.73 -19.64 -4.99
N HIS A 316 -2.26 -20.13 -3.88
CA HIS A 316 -2.06 -19.54 -2.54
C HIS A 316 -0.58 -19.50 -2.08
N HIS A 317 0.30 -20.30 -2.68
CA HIS A 317 1.74 -20.25 -2.44
C HIS A 317 2.44 -19.12 -3.21
N ASN A 318 1.79 -18.50 -4.18
CA ASN A 318 2.35 -17.43 -4.98
C ASN A 318 2.05 -16.04 -4.36
N LEU A 319 2.32 -15.90 -3.06
CA LEU A 319 2.12 -14.65 -2.33
C LEU A 319 2.91 -13.49 -2.93
N GLU A 320 4.09 -13.76 -3.45
CA GLU A 320 4.99 -12.77 -4.04
C GLU A 320 4.34 -12.08 -5.25
N THR A 321 3.77 -12.82 -6.17
CA THR A 321 3.08 -12.25 -7.35
C THR A 321 1.82 -11.48 -6.95
N HIS A 322 1.11 -11.90 -5.91
CA HIS A 322 -0.07 -11.20 -5.41
C HIS A 322 0.25 -9.87 -4.73
N PHE A 323 1.40 -9.76 -4.07
CA PHE A 323 1.74 -8.63 -3.22
C PHE A 323 2.74 -7.67 -3.84
N ILE A 324 3.74 -8.16 -4.59
CA ILE A 324 4.81 -7.32 -5.14
C ILE A 324 4.32 -6.49 -6.30
N ASP A 325 3.38 -6.98 -7.08
CA ASP A 325 3.02 -6.25 -8.27
C ASP A 325 1.62 -5.66 -8.27
N SER A 326 1.53 -4.48 -7.66
CA SER A 326 0.52 -3.51 -8.07
C SER A 326 0.79 -3.01 -9.50
N SER A 327 1.91 -3.35 -10.08
CA SER A 327 2.53 -2.67 -11.19
C SER A 327 2.31 -3.30 -12.54
N GLY A 328 1.32 -4.16 -12.71
CA GLY A 328 0.84 -4.34 -14.05
C GLY A 328 1.38 -5.50 -14.84
N LEU A 329 1.73 -6.58 -14.20
CA LEU A 329 1.87 -7.86 -14.90
C LEU A 329 0.51 -8.56 -15.13
N ILE A 330 -0.59 -7.82 -15.13
CA ILE A 330 -1.92 -8.34 -15.47
C ILE A 330 -2.07 -8.34 -16.98
N SER A 331 -2.54 -9.46 -17.55
CA SER A 331 -2.84 -9.51 -18.98
C SER A 331 -3.93 -8.51 -19.35
N TRP A 332 -3.74 -7.79 -20.47
CA TRP A 332 -4.79 -6.94 -21.02
C TRP A 332 -6.08 -7.71 -21.31
N ASP A 333 -6.01 -9.01 -21.56
CA ASP A 333 -7.18 -9.85 -21.84
C ASP A 333 -8.18 -9.85 -20.68
N LEU A 334 -7.75 -9.74 -19.44
CA LEU A 334 -8.61 -9.60 -18.26
C LEU A 334 -9.58 -8.40 -18.36
N PHE A 335 -9.22 -7.34 -19.07
CA PHE A 335 -9.98 -6.11 -19.18
C PHE A 335 -10.82 -6.00 -20.46
N LYS A 336 -10.82 -7.03 -21.33
CA LYS A 336 -11.53 -7.02 -22.61
C LYS A 336 -12.87 -7.73 -22.58
N GLU A 337 -13.11 -8.54 -21.57
CA GLU A 337 -14.32 -9.36 -21.50
C GLU A 337 -15.55 -8.54 -21.11
N GLU A 338 -16.73 -9.11 -21.32
CA GLU A 338 -17.98 -8.52 -20.84
C GLU A 338 -17.95 -8.46 -19.31
N SER A 339 -18.36 -7.31 -18.77
CA SER A 339 -18.24 -7.08 -17.33
C SER A 339 -19.18 -7.97 -16.51
N ASP A 340 -18.68 -8.50 -15.40
CA ASP A 340 -19.44 -9.25 -14.40
C ASP A 340 -20.38 -8.37 -13.56
N PHE A 341 -20.21 -7.04 -13.63
CA PHE A 341 -20.97 -6.06 -12.84
C PHE A 341 -21.44 -4.89 -13.71
N GLU A 342 -22.50 -4.23 -13.27
CA GLU A 342 -22.86 -2.90 -13.77
C GLU A 342 -22.03 -1.82 -13.06
N PHE A 343 -21.78 -0.72 -13.76
CA PHE A 343 -21.11 0.44 -13.14
C PHE A 343 -21.95 0.97 -11.97
N ALA A 344 -21.31 1.13 -10.82
CA ALA A 344 -21.90 1.74 -9.64
C ALA A 344 -21.34 3.15 -9.44
N ASP A 345 -22.20 4.17 -9.48
CA ASP A 345 -21.82 5.56 -9.16
C ASP A 345 -21.85 5.71 -7.62
N TRP A 346 -20.83 5.13 -6.98
CA TRP A 346 -20.77 5.00 -5.54
C TRP A 346 -20.14 6.20 -4.83
N ASP A 347 -20.60 6.45 -3.62
CA ASP A 347 -19.98 7.35 -2.65
C ASP A 347 -20.27 6.80 -1.25
N PHE A 348 -19.20 6.42 -0.53
CA PHE A 348 -19.30 5.82 0.80
C PHE A 348 -19.24 6.84 1.96
N ARG A 349 -19.38 8.10 1.65
CA ARG A 349 -19.60 9.13 2.67
C ARG A 349 -21.01 8.98 3.16
N GLY A 350 -21.25 8.47 4.33
CA GLY A 350 -22.55 8.27 4.92
C GLY A 350 -23.44 9.53 5.01
#